data_a32fce5a05e67703f7b629351cbb7761
#
_entry.id   a32fce5a05e67703f7b629351cbb7761
#
_cell.length_a   1.000
_cell.length_b   1.000
_cell.length_c   1.000
_cell.angle_alpha   90.00
_cell.angle_beta   90.00
_cell.angle_gamma   90.00
#
_symmetry.space_group_name_H-M   'P 1'
#
loop_
_entity.id
_entity.type
_entity.pdbx_description
1 polymer ?
#
loop_
_entity_poly.entity_id
_entity_poly.type
_entity_poly.pdbx_seq_one_letter_code
_entity_poly.pdbx_strand_id
1 'polypeptide(L)'
;GARTVVVATEPFPFASIASGDNHTCGLTANGTAYCWGVNYQGQLGDGTTFSRNAPVAIGGGLRFATITAGSYHTCAISTDGLAYCWGQNADGQLGDGTTTSRLTPTRVTGAPAFTSIVAGSYHTCGLTASGTAWCWGDNVSGQLGDGFPGTDRLSPVAVLGARSFVSLATGGFHTCGLTAAGTAWC
;
A
#
# COMPACT_ATOMS: atom_id res chain seq x y z
N GLY A 1 21.06 -21.98 -10.19
CA GLY A 1 21.83 -21.73 -8.99
C GLY A 1 20.88 -21.54 -7.82
N ALA A 2 21.09 -22.28 -6.70
CA ALA A 2 20.30 -22.11 -5.49
C ALA A 2 20.51 -20.69 -4.94
N ARG A 3 19.41 -19.94 -4.75
CA ARG A 3 19.46 -18.66 -4.04
C ARG A 3 19.58 -18.98 -2.55
N THR A 4 20.71 -18.64 -1.95
CA THR A 4 20.90 -18.72 -0.50
C THR A 4 20.00 -17.67 0.15
N VAL A 5 19.00 -18.09 0.89
CA VAL A 5 18.25 -17.21 1.79
C VAL A 5 19.17 -16.91 2.98
N VAL A 6 19.71 -15.69 3.04
CA VAL A 6 20.42 -15.23 4.22
C VAL A 6 19.36 -14.89 5.27
N VAL A 7 19.19 -15.81 6.23
CA VAL A 7 18.40 -15.52 7.44
C VAL A 7 19.24 -14.58 8.30
N ALA A 8 18.69 -13.41 8.65
CA ALA A 8 19.32 -12.52 9.63
C ALA A 8 19.62 -13.33 10.93
N THR A 9 20.82 -13.16 11.49
CA THR A 9 21.29 -13.93 12.66
C THR A 9 20.53 -13.60 13.95
N GLU A 10 19.77 -12.49 13.99
CA GLU A 10 18.88 -12.11 15.09
C GLU A 10 17.47 -11.85 14.52
N PRO A 11 16.43 -12.42 15.16
CA PRO A 11 15.06 -12.21 14.70
C PRO A 11 14.65 -10.75 14.92
N PHE A 12 14.23 -10.06 13.87
CA PHE A 12 13.53 -8.79 14.01
C PHE A 12 12.17 -9.05 14.68
N PRO A 13 11.85 -8.40 15.80
CA PRO A 13 10.55 -8.60 16.47
C PRO A 13 9.45 -7.84 15.74
N PHE A 14 9.03 -8.34 14.58
CA PHE A 14 7.92 -7.77 13.83
C PHE A 14 6.57 -8.10 14.48
N ALA A 15 5.71 -7.09 14.62
CA ALA A 15 4.32 -7.22 15.03
C ALA A 15 3.41 -7.55 13.83
N SER A 16 3.79 -7.10 12.62
CA SER A 16 3.08 -7.42 11.38
C SER A 16 4.04 -7.44 10.20
N ILE A 17 3.65 -8.18 9.15
CA ILE A 17 4.40 -8.31 7.89
C ILE A 17 3.42 -8.15 6.74
N ALA A 18 3.86 -7.47 5.67
CA ALA A 18 3.18 -7.35 4.39
C ALA A 18 4.14 -7.73 3.26
N SER A 19 3.69 -8.59 2.35
CA SER A 19 4.47 -9.04 1.20
C SER A 19 3.82 -8.58 -0.10
N GLY A 20 4.58 -7.88 -0.92
CA GLY A 20 4.27 -7.66 -2.33
C GLY A 20 4.85 -8.76 -3.21
N ASP A 21 4.88 -8.55 -4.54
CA ASP A 21 5.37 -9.57 -5.48
C ASP A 21 6.88 -9.86 -5.28
N ASN A 22 7.68 -8.84 -5.00
CA ASN A 22 9.13 -8.95 -4.99
C ASN A 22 9.81 -8.26 -3.79
N HIS A 23 9.04 -7.75 -2.83
CA HIS A 23 9.56 -7.13 -1.61
C HIS A 23 8.65 -7.45 -0.43
N THR A 24 9.19 -7.29 0.74
CA THR A 24 8.48 -7.51 2.00
C THR A 24 8.75 -6.34 2.93
N CYS A 25 7.75 -5.94 3.68
CA CYS A 25 7.86 -4.93 4.73
C CYS A 25 7.34 -5.48 6.06
N GLY A 26 7.92 -5.07 7.16
CA GLY A 26 7.48 -5.44 8.51
C GLY A 26 7.43 -4.23 9.42
N LEU A 27 6.46 -4.21 10.32
CA LEU A 27 6.32 -3.25 11.41
C LEU A 27 6.73 -3.89 12.74
N THR A 28 7.57 -3.21 13.48
CA THR A 28 7.83 -3.54 14.88
C THR A 28 6.70 -3.04 15.79
N ALA A 29 6.63 -3.51 17.02
CA ALA A 29 5.58 -3.11 17.98
C ALA A 29 5.53 -1.60 18.26
N ASN A 30 6.64 -0.87 18.09
CA ASN A 30 6.70 0.58 18.23
C ASN A 30 6.40 1.35 16.93
N GLY A 31 5.96 0.65 15.86
CA GLY A 31 5.59 1.24 14.58
C GLY A 31 6.77 1.60 13.67
N THR A 32 7.99 1.13 13.96
CA THR A 32 9.11 1.29 13.02
C THR A 32 8.94 0.32 11.86
N ALA A 33 9.02 0.81 10.63
CA ALA A 33 8.93 -0.01 9.43
C ALA A 33 10.32 -0.35 8.88
N TYR A 34 10.46 -1.59 8.42
CA TYR A 34 11.62 -2.12 7.71
C TYR A 34 11.14 -2.83 6.46
N CYS A 35 11.85 -2.65 5.33
CA CYS A 35 11.55 -3.34 4.09
C CYS A 35 12.80 -4.02 3.53
N TRP A 36 12.61 -5.09 2.73
CA TRP A 36 13.67 -5.81 2.03
C TRP A 36 13.15 -6.48 0.75
N GLY A 37 14.04 -6.90 -0.12
CA GLY A 37 13.73 -7.45 -1.43
C GLY A 37 14.14 -6.52 -2.56
N VAL A 38 13.41 -6.55 -3.67
CA VAL A 38 13.61 -5.72 -4.86
C VAL A 38 13.31 -4.26 -4.55
N ASN A 39 14.13 -3.32 -5.11
CA ASN A 39 13.99 -1.88 -4.87
C ASN A 39 14.16 -1.00 -6.13
N TYR A 40 14.04 -1.53 -7.33
CA TYR A 40 14.30 -0.76 -8.57
C TYR A 40 13.37 0.45 -8.75
N GLN A 41 12.22 0.44 -8.10
CA GLN A 41 11.23 1.53 -8.11
C GLN A 41 11.21 2.36 -6.81
N GLY A 42 12.10 2.04 -5.85
CA GLY A 42 12.10 2.70 -4.53
C GLY A 42 11.08 2.13 -3.54
N GLN A 43 10.52 0.94 -3.82
CA GLN A 43 9.46 0.32 -3.00
C GLN A 43 9.89 -0.03 -1.57
N LEU A 44 11.18 -0.06 -1.25
CA LEU A 44 11.67 -0.21 0.12
C LEU A 44 11.61 1.08 0.95
N GLY A 45 11.51 2.25 0.30
CA GLY A 45 11.37 3.53 1.00
C GLY A 45 12.63 4.01 1.76
N ASP A 46 13.81 3.42 1.48
CA ASP A 46 15.08 3.74 2.15
C ASP A 46 15.83 4.92 1.52
N GLY A 47 15.23 5.63 0.55
CA GLY A 47 15.82 6.73 -0.19
C GLY A 47 16.72 6.29 -1.36
N THR A 48 16.76 5.00 -1.66
CA THR A 48 17.59 4.42 -2.72
C THR A 48 16.77 3.57 -3.69
N THR A 49 17.43 3.08 -4.74
CA THR A 49 16.87 2.07 -5.65
C THR A 49 17.63 0.73 -5.58
N PHE A 50 18.46 0.55 -4.55
CA PHE A 50 19.24 -0.66 -4.36
C PHE A 50 18.42 -1.73 -3.63
N SER A 51 18.30 -2.94 -4.22
CA SER A 51 17.66 -4.08 -3.57
C SER A 51 18.41 -4.50 -2.30
N ARG A 52 17.67 -4.98 -1.30
CA ARG A 52 18.20 -5.38 0.00
C ARG A 52 17.88 -6.85 0.27
N ASN A 53 18.86 -7.60 0.71
CA ASN A 53 18.69 -9.01 1.12
C ASN A 53 18.40 -9.17 2.63
N ALA A 54 18.37 -8.07 3.37
CA ALA A 54 18.05 -8.00 4.80
C ALA A 54 17.18 -6.77 5.09
N PRO A 55 16.37 -6.76 6.15
CA PRO A 55 15.52 -5.63 6.52
C PRO A 55 16.32 -4.33 6.66
N VAL A 56 15.92 -3.28 5.96
CA VAL A 56 16.45 -1.92 6.07
C VAL A 56 15.35 -0.99 6.57
N ALA A 57 15.68 -0.08 7.48
CA ALA A 57 14.74 0.91 7.97
C ALA A 57 14.33 1.86 6.83
N ILE A 58 13.03 2.17 6.73
CA ILE A 58 12.56 3.17 5.79
C ILE A 58 12.98 4.58 6.22
N GLY A 59 13.11 5.49 5.25
CA GLY A 59 13.46 6.88 5.50
C GLY A 59 12.36 7.69 6.20
N GLY A 60 12.72 8.88 6.71
CA GLY A 60 11.75 9.87 7.20
C GLY A 60 11.36 9.76 8.67
N GLY A 61 11.76 8.71 9.40
CA GLY A 61 11.54 8.58 10.85
C GLY A 61 10.07 8.47 11.29
N LEU A 62 9.15 8.20 10.35
CA LEU A 62 7.72 8.03 10.62
C LEU A 62 7.45 6.75 11.42
N ARG A 63 6.35 6.76 12.16
CA ARG A 63 5.79 5.58 12.84
C ARG A 63 4.49 5.19 12.18
N PHE A 64 4.30 3.89 11.94
CA PHE A 64 3.14 3.36 11.23
C PHE A 64 2.33 2.41 12.11
N ALA A 65 1.01 2.49 11.95
CA ALA A 65 0.05 1.58 12.57
C ALA A 65 -0.22 0.37 11.66
N THR A 66 -0.23 0.56 10.34
CA THR A 66 -0.44 -0.50 9.35
C THR A 66 0.47 -0.30 8.15
N ILE A 67 0.80 -1.40 7.46
CA ILE A 67 1.59 -1.40 6.23
C ILE A 67 1.03 -2.44 5.25
N THR A 68 1.07 -2.14 3.97
CA THR A 68 0.67 -3.03 2.87
C THR A 68 1.65 -2.89 1.70
N ALA A 69 1.80 -3.93 0.91
CA ALA A 69 2.73 -3.96 -0.22
C ALA A 69 2.00 -4.46 -1.48
N GLY A 70 2.10 -3.70 -2.56
CA GLY A 70 1.68 -4.08 -3.91
C GLY A 70 2.82 -4.71 -4.70
N SER A 71 2.74 -4.72 -6.04
CA SER A 71 3.81 -5.30 -6.87
C SER A 71 5.11 -4.51 -6.75
N TYR A 72 5.05 -3.17 -6.86
CA TYR A 72 6.22 -2.28 -6.86
C TYR A 72 6.02 -1.01 -6.03
N HIS A 73 5.02 -0.99 -5.16
CA HIS A 73 4.77 0.13 -4.26
C HIS A 73 4.41 -0.39 -2.87
N THR A 74 4.55 0.46 -1.90
CA THR A 74 4.22 0.19 -0.49
C THR A 74 3.39 1.34 0.03
N CYS A 75 2.37 1.04 0.81
CA CYS A 75 1.55 2.04 1.49
C CYS A 75 1.42 1.72 2.97
N ALA A 76 1.22 2.74 3.79
CA ALA A 76 1.10 2.61 5.23
C ALA A 76 0.22 3.72 5.81
N ILE A 77 -0.40 3.46 6.95
CA ILE A 77 -1.08 4.48 7.76
C ILE A 77 -0.18 4.76 8.95
N SER A 78 0.20 6.01 9.14
CA SER A 78 0.98 6.45 10.29
C SER A 78 0.16 6.40 11.59
N THR A 79 0.83 6.48 12.74
CA THR A 79 0.17 6.41 14.05
C THR A 79 -0.73 7.61 14.33
N ASP A 80 -0.59 8.70 13.59
CA ASP A 80 -1.49 9.88 13.59
C ASP A 80 -2.62 9.79 12.54
N GLY A 81 -2.79 8.63 11.87
CA GLY A 81 -3.90 8.35 10.97
C GLY A 81 -3.71 8.84 9.52
N LEU A 82 -2.52 9.29 9.14
CA LEU A 82 -2.24 9.78 7.79
C LEU A 82 -1.73 8.66 6.88
N ALA A 83 -2.23 8.62 5.64
CA ALA A 83 -1.78 7.66 4.65
C ALA A 83 -0.52 8.16 3.91
N TYR A 84 0.45 7.25 3.73
CA TYR A 84 1.69 7.46 3.00
C TYR A 84 1.90 6.30 2.03
N CYS A 85 2.38 6.60 0.81
CA CYS A 85 2.78 5.58 -0.17
C CYS A 85 4.15 5.93 -0.76
N TRP A 86 4.87 4.91 -1.26
CA TRP A 86 6.16 5.06 -1.93
C TRP A 86 6.43 3.90 -2.88
N GLY A 87 7.42 4.04 -3.76
CA GLY A 87 7.73 3.10 -4.83
C GLY A 87 7.24 3.61 -6.18
N GLN A 88 6.82 2.70 -7.05
CA GLN A 88 6.30 3.00 -8.39
C GLN A 88 5.04 3.86 -8.34
N ASN A 89 4.93 4.79 -9.30
CA ASN A 89 3.79 5.71 -9.40
C ASN A 89 3.34 5.99 -10.86
N ALA A 90 3.71 5.16 -11.82
CA ALA A 90 3.37 5.42 -13.24
C ALA A 90 1.86 5.55 -13.47
N ASP A 91 1.04 4.84 -12.71
CA ASP A 91 -0.41 4.79 -12.81
C ASP A 91 -1.11 5.62 -11.70
N GLY A 92 -0.32 6.40 -10.91
CA GLY A 92 -0.86 7.19 -9.79
C GLY A 92 -1.12 6.39 -8.51
N GLN A 93 -0.60 5.16 -8.39
CA GLN A 93 -0.85 4.26 -7.26
C GLN A 93 -0.39 4.78 -5.90
N LEU A 94 0.44 5.83 -5.85
CA LEU A 94 0.83 6.49 -4.61
C LEU A 94 -0.20 7.52 -4.13
N GLY A 95 -1.09 7.99 -5.00
CA GLY A 95 -2.16 8.92 -4.63
C GLY A 95 -1.68 10.32 -4.23
N ASP A 96 -0.48 10.73 -4.63
CA ASP A 96 0.11 12.04 -4.30
C ASP A 96 -0.24 13.15 -5.31
N GLY A 97 -1.13 12.86 -6.28
CA GLY A 97 -1.52 13.77 -7.36
C GLY A 97 -0.56 13.78 -8.55
N THR A 98 0.43 12.91 -8.57
CA THR A 98 1.46 12.82 -9.62
C THR A 98 1.60 11.40 -10.16
N THR A 99 2.44 11.23 -11.19
CA THR A 99 2.89 9.92 -11.70
C THR A 99 4.38 9.67 -11.43
N THR A 100 4.99 10.44 -10.52
CA THR A 100 6.41 10.35 -10.20
C THR A 100 6.64 9.34 -9.07
N SER A 101 7.48 8.32 -9.30
CA SER A 101 7.89 7.36 -8.26
C SER A 101 8.58 8.05 -7.09
N ARG A 102 8.40 7.52 -5.88
CA ARG A 102 8.96 8.07 -4.65
C ARG A 102 9.86 7.07 -3.96
N LEU A 103 11.04 7.52 -3.57
CA LEU A 103 12.03 6.68 -2.89
C LEU A 103 11.86 6.66 -1.36
N THR A 104 10.98 7.50 -0.84
CA THR A 104 10.67 7.64 0.60
C THR A 104 9.16 7.80 0.79
N PRO A 105 8.62 7.51 1.97
CA PRO A 105 7.20 7.70 2.27
C PRO A 105 6.72 9.10 1.91
N THR A 106 5.74 9.18 1.02
CA THR A 106 5.12 10.42 0.54
C THR A 106 3.65 10.41 0.88
N ARG A 107 3.14 11.54 1.37
CA ARG A 107 1.75 11.65 1.83
C ARG A 107 0.76 11.51 0.67
N VAL A 108 -0.29 10.73 0.88
CA VAL A 108 -1.44 10.65 -0.02
C VAL A 108 -2.24 11.96 0.07
N THR A 109 -2.52 12.60 -1.07
CA THR A 109 -3.21 13.91 -1.13
C THR A 109 -4.72 13.75 -1.28
N GLY A 110 -5.50 14.65 -0.64
CA GLY A 110 -6.96 14.63 -0.73
C GLY A 110 -7.62 13.42 -0.05
N ALA A 111 -6.85 12.58 0.64
CA ALA A 111 -7.35 11.41 1.34
C ALA A 111 -8.12 11.79 2.61
N PRO A 112 -9.27 11.15 2.88
CA PRO A 112 -9.85 11.15 4.22
C PRO A 112 -8.95 10.35 5.20
N ALA A 113 -9.26 10.40 6.48
CA ALA A 113 -8.61 9.50 7.45
C ALA A 113 -9.03 8.05 7.19
N PHE A 114 -8.06 7.17 6.96
CA PHE A 114 -8.30 5.75 6.76
C PHE A 114 -8.02 4.94 8.04
N THR A 115 -8.83 3.90 8.25
CA THR A 115 -8.62 2.90 9.31
C THR A 115 -7.86 1.68 8.80
N SER A 116 -7.94 1.41 7.49
CA SER A 116 -7.15 0.37 6.83
C SER A 116 -6.79 0.78 5.41
N ILE A 117 -5.71 0.20 4.88
CA ILE A 117 -5.20 0.42 3.53
C ILE A 117 -4.75 -0.93 2.94
N VAL A 118 -5.05 -1.16 1.68
CA VAL A 118 -4.67 -2.37 0.93
C VAL A 118 -4.11 -1.99 -0.43
N ALA A 119 -3.10 -2.71 -0.88
CA ALA A 119 -2.44 -2.48 -2.17
C ALA A 119 -2.64 -3.68 -3.09
N GLY A 120 -3.14 -3.43 -4.30
CA GLY A 120 -3.11 -4.37 -5.42
C GLY A 120 -1.80 -4.27 -6.20
N SER A 121 -1.75 -4.80 -7.42
CA SER A 121 -0.51 -4.72 -8.23
C SER A 121 -0.15 -3.27 -8.55
N TYR A 122 -1.11 -2.47 -9.03
CA TYR A 122 -0.90 -1.09 -9.52
C TYR A 122 -1.97 -0.11 -9.01
N HIS A 123 -2.75 -0.51 -8.01
CA HIS A 123 -3.76 0.35 -7.39
C HIS A 123 -3.74 0.20 -5.87
N THR A 124 -4.35 1.13 -5.19
CA THR A 124 -4.42 1.16 -3.73
C THR A 124 -5.83 1.53 -3.31
N CYS A 125 -6.33 0.93 -2.24
CA CYS A 125 -7.62 1.28 -1.65
C CYS A 125 -7.50 1.52 -0.14
N GLY A 126 -8.22 2.49 0.37
CA GLY A 126 -8.34 2.80 1.80
C GLY A 126 -9.79 2.74 2.28
N LEU A 127 -9.98 2.30 3.50
CA LEU A 127 -11.29 2.22 4.16
C LEU A 127 -11.35 3.23 5.30
N THR A 128 -12.40 4.05 5.32
CA THR A 128 -12.65 5.01 6.41
C THR A 128 -13.37 4.35 7.59
N ALA A 129 -13.40 5.03 8.73
CA ALA A 129 -14.16 4.58 9.91
C ALA A 129 -15.67 4.45 9.66
N SER A 130 -16.22 5.20 8.68
CA SER A 130 -17.63 5.08 8.26
C SER A 130 -17.88 3.88 7.33
N GLY A 131 -16.84 3.14 6.95
CA GLY A 131 -16.94 2.03 6.01
C GLY A 131 -16.94 2.45 4.53
N THR A 132 -16.67 3.72 4.22
CA THR A 132 -16.54 4.17 2.84
C THR A 132 -15.19 3.77 2.28
N ALA A 133 -15.18 3.10 1.12
CA ALA A 133 -13.97 2.73 0.40
C ALA A 133 -13.57 3.85 -0.58
N TRP A 134 -12.27 4.11 -0.67
CA TRP A 134 -11.62 5.04 -1.59
C TRP A 134 -10.49 4.33 -2.29
N CYS A 135 -10.42 4.42 -3.62
CA CYS A 135 -9.38 3.75 -4.41
C CYS A 135 -8.67 4.74 -5.34
N TRP A 136 -7.42 4.41 -5.73
CA TRP A 136 -6.60 5.21 -6.65
C TRP A 136 -5.54 4.35 -7.33
N GLY A 137 -4.91 4.86 -8.39
CA GLY A 137 -3.97 4.15 -9.22
C GLY A 137 -4.61 3.65 -10.51
N ASP A 138 -4.12 2.53 -11.02
CA ASP A 138 -4.58 1.88 -12.25
C ASP A 138 -6.07 1.53 -12.20
N ASN A 139 -6.78 1.86 -13.30
CA ASN A 139 -8.22 1.60 -13.45
C ASN A 139 -8.56 0.97 -14.82
N VAL A 140 -7.58 0.41 -15.52
CA VAL A 140 -7.80 -0.17 -16.86
C VAL A 140 -8.89 -1.24 -16.85
N SER A 141 -8.96 -2.03 -15.78
CA SER A 141 -9.97 -3.09 -15.60
C SER A 141 -11.17 -2.68 -14.73
N GLY A 142 -11.28 -1.40 -14.33
CA GLY A 142 -12.34 -0.92 -13.46
C GLY A 142 -12.12 -1.24 -11.96
N GLN A 143 -10.90 -1.61 -11.57
CA GLN A 143 -10.53 -2.07 -10.23
C GLN A 143 -10.75 -1.02 -9.13
N LEU A 144 -10.91 0.25 -9.48
CA LEU A 144 -11.20 1.31 -8.53
C LEU A 144 -12.69 1.42 -8.15
N GLY A 145 -13.59 0.83 -8.95
CA GLY A 145 -15.03 0.85 -8.67
C GLY A 145 -15.66 2.25 -8.67
N ASP A 146 -15.05 3.23 -9.34
CA ASP A 146 -15.50 4.63 -9.42
C ASP A 146 -16.49 4.89 -10.57
N GLY A 147 -16.83 3.86 -11.36
CA GLY A 147 -17.75 3.93 -12.51
C GLY A 147 -17.13 4.43 -13.80
N PHE A 148 -15.82 4.68 -13.84
CA PHE A 148 -15.11 5.19 -15.02
C PHE A 148 -13.91 4.29 -15.37
N PRO A 149 -14.14 3.03 -15.83
CA PRO A 149 -13.05 2.12 -16.18
C PRO A 149 -12.18 2.73 -17.29
N GLY A 150 -10.88 2.39 -17.28
CA GLY A 150 -9.91 2.90 -18.25
C GLY A 150 -9.36 4.30 -17.91
N THR A 151 -9.69 4.86 -16.75
CA THR A 151 -9.18 6.18 -16.33
C THR A 151 -8.53 6.06 -14.97
N ASP A 152 -7.20 6.13 -14.91
CA ASP A 152 -6.41 6.09 -13.69
C ASP A 152 -6.70 7.29 -12.79
N ARG A 153 -6.55 7.10 -11.50
CA ARG A 153 -6.76 8.16 -10.50
C ARG A 153 -5.46 8.45 -9.76
N LEU A 154 -4.98 9.68 -9.89
CA LEU A 154 -3.74 10.12 -9.23
C LEU A 154 -3.95 10.49 -7.75
N SER A 155 -5.19 10.54 -7.31
CA SER A 155 -5.61 10.82 -5.93
C SER A 155 -6.82 9.96 -5.57
N PRO A 156 -7.10 9.70 -4.28
CA PRO A 156 -8.21 8.88 -3.85
C PRO A 156 -9.56 9.36 -4.37
N VAL A 157 -10.34 8.42 -4.93
CA VAL A 157 -11.75 8.63 -5.33
C VAL A 157 -12.63 7.65 -4.59
N ALA A 158 -13.86 8.07 -4.23
CA ALA A 158 -14.80 7.21 -3.55
C ALA A 158 -15.33 6.11 -4.49
N VAL A 159 -15.40 4.88 -3.98
CA VAL A 159 -16.07 3.76 -4.67
C VAL A 159 -17.55 4.04 -4.76
N LEU A 160 -18.16 3.81 -5.95
CA LEU A 160 -19.58 4.05 -6.16
C LEU A 160 -20.48 3.05 -5.38
N GLY A 161 -21.74 3.49 -5.15
CA GLY A 161 -22.79 2.63 -4.62
C GLY A 161 -23.05 2.77 -3.12
N ALA A 162 -22.45 3.75 -2.43
CA ALA A 162 -22.76 4.14 -1.04
C ALA A 162 -22.84 2.94 -0.06
N ARG A 163 -22.00 1.91 -0.25
CA ARG A 163 -21.94 0.74 0.64
C ARG A 163 -20.98 1.01 1.79
N SER A 164 -21.34 0.47 2.97
CA SER A 164 -20.45 0.46 4.12
C SER A 164 -19.75 -0.90 4.21
N PHE A 165 -18.43 -0.90 4.05
CA PHE A 165 -17.58 -2.07 4.16
C PHE A 165 -16.92 -2.16 5.54
N VAL A 166 -16.63 -3.37 5.99
CA VAL A 166 -15.86 -3.64 7.22
C VAL A 166 -14.43 -4.08 6.89
N SER A 167 -14.19 -4.55 5.67
CA SER A 167 -12.84 -4.88 5.18
C SER A 167 -12.77 -4.77 3.67
N LEU A 168 -11.55 -4.55 3.17
CA LEU A 168 -11.21 -4.57 1.74
C LEU A 168 -10.14 -5.63 1.50
N ALA A 169 -10.17 -6.21 0.31
CA ALA A 169 -9.11 -7.07 -0.22
C ALA A 169 -8.85 -6.69 -1.68
N THR A 170 -7.59 -6.71 -2.08
CA THR A 170 -7.15 -6.43 -3.45
C THR A 170 -6.45 -7.65 -4.03
N GLY A 171 -6.75 -7.97 -5.28
CA GLY A 171 -5.91 -8.82 -6.11
C GLY A 171 -5.05 -7.98 -7.04
N GLY A 172 -4.50 -8.58 -8.10
CA GLY A 172 -3.70 -7.83 -9.08
C GLY A 172 -4.49 -6.70 -9.75
N PHE A 173 -5.69 -7.01 -10.26
CA PHE A 173 -6.52 -6.13 -11.07
C PHE A 173 -8.00 -6.12 -10.65
N HIS A 174 -8.29 -6.36 -9.39
CA HIS A 174 -9.64 -6.28 -8.83
C HIS A 174 -9.59 -5.90 -7.36
N THR A 175 -10.72 -5.37 -6.87
CA THR A 175 -10.92 -5.02 -5.47
C THR A 175 -12.24 -5.61 -5.00
N CYS A 176 -12.26 -6.17 -3.79
CA CYS A 176 -13.47 -6.65 -3.14
C CYS A 176 -13.64 -6.01 -1.77
N GLY A 177 -14.87 -5.68 -1.42
CA GLY A 177 -15.25 -5.19 -0.10
C GLY A 177 -16.25 -6.13 0.56
N LEU A 178 -16.06 -6.39 1.86
CA LEU A 178 -16.97 -7.18 2.68
C LEU A 178 -17.81 -6.25 3.54
N THR A 179 -19.13 -6.44 3.53
CA THR A 179 -20.06 -5.70 4.41
C THR A 179 -20.20 -6.39 5.77
N ALA A 180 -20.75 -5.69 6.77
CA ALA A 180 -21.03 -6.27 8.09
C ALA A 180 -22.03 -7.45 8.05
N ALA A 181 -22.85 -7.53 7.00
CA ALA A 181 -23.77 -8.65 6.76
C ALA A 181 -23.08 -9.88 6.12
N GLY A 182 -21.77 -9.83 5.89
CA GLY A 182 -21.01 -10.91 5.25
C GLY A 182 -21.16 -10.97 3.71
N THR A 183 -21.74 -9.94 3.08
CA THR A 183 -21.87 -9.89 1.62
C THR A 183 -20.60 -9.30 1.02
N ALA A 184 -20.00 -10.01 0.06
CA ALA A 184 -18.85 -9.54 -0.71
C ALA A 184 -19.32 -8.83 -2.01
N TRP A 185 -18.63 -7.76 -2.36
CA TRP A 185 -18.80 -6.98 -3.58
C TRP A 185 -17.44 -6.76 -4.23
N CYS A 186 -17.34 -7.09 -5.51
CA CYS A 186 -16.11 -6.95 -6.31
C CYS A 186 -16.40 -6.10 -7.56
#